data_ad823d362e4caafeeb5779d2f55e7423
#
_entry.id   ad823d362e4caafeeb5779d2f55e7423
#
_cell.length_a   1.000
_cell.length_b   1.000
_cell.length_c   1.000
_cell.angle_alpha   90.00
_cell.angle_beta   90.00
_cell.angle_gamma   90.00
#
_symmetry.space_group_name_H-M   'P 1'
#
loop_
_entity.id
_entity.type
_entity.pdbx_description
1 polymer ?
#
loop_
_entity_poly.entity_id
_entity_poly.type
_entity_poly.pdbx_seq_one_letter_code
_entity_poly.pdbx_strand_id
1 'polypeptide(L)'
;MAYSENKPTRSNWLLILIVLVVVALIAFYFLRGKSNPEVVAEAASDSSTVESTINAQWSGVDQMNLPIETYDELEDADIEVHGNEQYAIYSISEAVLFDSGQSQLKSGAEAKLERVAKSAKQRYPDTEIRILGHTDASGDKAANKQLAEARAEAVKSWLTSKGDVKAERISINPIGEAEPVASNATAEGREQNRRVEIAIKKK
;
A
#
# COMPACT_ATOMS: atom_id res chain seq x y z
N MET A 1 -81.94 5.07 19.56
CA MET A 1 -81.15 6.04 18.83
C MET A 1 -79.71 5.96 19.34
N ALA A 2 -78.80 5.33 18.60
CA ALA A 2 -77.41 5.18 18.99
C ALA A 2 -76.57 6.22 18.19
N TYR A 3 -75.92 7.11 18.90
CA TYR A 3 -75.05 8.12 18.33
C TYR A 3 -73.66 7.52 18.12
N SER A 4 -73.21 7.44 16.90
CA SER A 4 -71.87 6.95 16.56
C SER A 4 -70.86 8.11 16.68
N GLU A 5 -69.97 8.02 17.66
CA GLU A 5 -68.85 8.92 17.83
C GLU A 5 -67.76 8.58 16.82
N ASN A 6 -67.55 9.48 15.86
CA ASN A 6 -66.49 9.39 14.86
C ASN A 6 -65.19 9.92 15.51
N LYS A 7 -64.24 9.05 15.84
CA LYS A 7 -62.88 9.46 16.30
C LYS A 7 -62.08 10.06 15.13
N PRO A 8 -61.45 11.22 15.29
CA PRO A 8 -60.61 11.80 14.26
C PRO A 8 -59.35 10.93 14.02
N THR A 9 -59.15 10.54 12.78
CA THR A 9 -57.93 9.89 12.29
C THR A 9 -56.73 10.81 12.54
N ARG A 10 -55.77 10.36 13.35
CA ARG A 10 -54.51 11.06 13.56
C ARG A 10 -53.85 11.23 12.19
N SER A 11 -53.74 12.49 11.77
CA SER A 11 -53.13 12.90 10.51
C SER A 11 -51.71 12.35 10.42
N ASN A 12 -51.43 11.53 9.41
CA ASN A 12 -50.12 11.01 9.07
C ASN A 12 -49.18 12.10 8.50
N TRP A 13 -49.52 13.36 8.73
CA TRP A 13 -48.82 14.53 8.21
C TRP A 13 -47.36 14.56 8.69
N LEU A 14 -47.10 14.08 9.90
CA LEU A 14 -45.74 14.00 10.46
C LEU A 14 -44.89 12.96 9.74
N LEU A 15 -45.47 11.84 9.32
CA LEU A 15 -44.81 10.84 8.49
C LEU A 15 -44.52 11.36 7.07
N ILE A 16 -45.44 12.11 6.50
CA ILE A 16 -45.27 12.75 5.17
C ILE A 16 -44.13 13.79 5.24
N LEU A 17 -44.05 14.59 6.31
CA LEU A 17 -42.96 15.53 6.52
C LEU A 17 -41.60 14.85 6.64
N ILE A 18 -41.51 13.75 7.38
CA ILE A 18 -40.25 12.97 7.53
C ILE A 18 -39.84 12.40 6.16
N VAL A 19 -40.75 11.85 5.39
CA VAL A 19 -40.46 11.33 4.04
C VAL A 19 -39.95 12.43 3.11
N LEU A 20 -40.57 13.62 3.14
CA LEU A 20 -40.15 14.75 2.31
C LEU A 20 -38.75 15.25 2.71
N VAL A 21 -38.44 15.29 4.00
CA VAL A 21 -37.08 15.66 4.48
C VAL A 21 -36.05 14.65 4.04
N VAL A 22 -36.34 13.34 4.14
CA VAL A 22 -35.43 12.28 3.68
C VAL A 22 -35.20 12.36 2.18
N VAL A 23 -36.24 12.56 1.39
CA VAL A 23 -36.14 12.73 -0.07
C VAL A 23 -35.33 13.98 -0.42
N ALA A 24 -35.54 15.10 0.30
CA ALA A 24 -34.76 16.32 0.10
C ALA A 24 -33.28 16.13 0.45
N LEU A 25 -32.96 15.38 1.52
CA LEU A 25 -31.59 15.06 1.90
C LEU A 25 -30.92 14.13 0.87
N ILE A 26 -31.63 13.14 0.35
CA ILE A 26 -31.14 12.27 -0.73
C ILE A 26 -30.90 13.08 -2.00
N ALA A 27 -31.86 13.93 -2.41
CA ALA A 27 -31.70 14.80 -3.56
C ALA A 27 -30.52 15.79 -3.38
N PHE A 28 -30.34 16.35 -2.17
CA PHE A 28 -29.22 17.22 -1.84
C PHE A 28 -27.89 16.48 -1.90
N TYR A 29 -27.84 15.22 -1.42
CA TYR A 29 -26.66 14.36 -1.50
C TYR A 29 -26.31 14.05 -2.97
N PHE A 30 -27.28 13.69 -3.80
CA PHE A 30 -27.08 13.43 -5.25
C PHE A 30 -26.74 14.68 -6.06
N LEU A 31 -27.30 15.85 -5.71
CA LEU A 31 -26.99 17.12 -6.36
C LEU A 31 -25.62 17.69 -5.95
N ARG A 32 -25.20 17.43 -4.71
CA ARG A 32 -23.88 17.84 -4.21
C ARG A 32 -22.75 16.90 -4.64
N GLY A 33 -23.08 15.66 -5.04
CA GLY A 33 -22.16 14.64 -5.54
C GLY A 33 -21.82 14.74 -7.03
N LYS A 34 -22.27 15.77 -7.76
CA LYS A 34 -21.72 16.09 -9.08
C LYS A 34 -20.39 16.81 -8.90
N SER A 35 -19.34 16.04 -8.63
CA SER A 35 -17.96 16.47 -8.84
C SER A 35 -17.81 16.92 -10.30
N ASN A 36 -17.39 18.14 -10.49
CA ASN A 36 -17.12 18.74 -11.80
C ASN A 36 -16.12 17.81 -12.54
N PRO A 37 -16.46 17.26 -13.72
CA PRO A 37 -15.54 16.35 -14.44
C PRO A 37 -14.23 17.04 -14.85
N GLU A 38 -14.19 18.36 -14.91
CA GLU A 38 -13.00 19.15 -15.21
C GLU A 38 -11.93 19.10 -14.09
N VAL A 39 -12.36 19.11 -12.81
CA VAL A 39 -11.44 19.05 -11.68
C VAL A 39 -10.81 17.66 -11.52
N VAL A 40 -11.54 16.59 -11.92
CA VAL A 40 -11.04 15.21 -11.85
C VAL A 40 -10.03 14.93 -12.98
N ALA A 41 -10.20 15.57 -14.15
CA ALA A 41 -9.27 15.41 -15.27
C ALA A 41 -7.93 16.11 -15.01
N GLU A 42 -7.93 17.27 -14.33
CA GLU A 42 -6.72 17.99 -13.98
C GLU A 42 -5.93 17.30 -12.85
N ALA A 43 -6.62 16.75 -11.84
CA ALA A 43 -5.99 15.94 -10.79
C ALA A 43 -5.41 14.61 -11.31
N ALA A 44 -6.05 13.98 -12.30
CA ALA A 44 -5.57 12.75 -12.91
C ALA A 44 -4.35 12.98 -13.83
N SER A 45 -4.26 14.14 -14.50
CA SER A 45 -3.13 14.47 -15.35
C SER A 45 -1.86 14.82 -14.54
N ASP A 46 -2.02 15.46 -13.39
CA ASP A 46 -0.91 15.79 -12.48
C ASP A 46 -0.37 14.53 -11.79
N SER A 47 -1.25 13.63 -11.36
CA SER A 47 -0.89 12.34 -10.76
C SER A 47 -0.05 11.47 -11.70
N SER A 48 -0.42 11.37 -12.98
CA SER A 48 0.32 10.56 -13.96
C SER A 48 1.71 11.13 -14.29
N THR A 49 1.86 12.44 -14.27
CA THR A 49 3.13 13.13 -14.51
C THR A 49 4.07 12.98 -13.31
N VAL A 50 3.56 13.08 -12.09
CA VAL A 50 4.32 12.87 -10.86
C VAL A 50 4.77 11.41 -10.75
N GLU A 51 3.89 10.46 -11.04
CA GLU A 51 4.22 9.02 -11.00
C GLU A 51 5.26 8.64 -12.06
N SER A 52 5.18 9.20 -13.27
CA SER A 52 6.19 8.98 -14.32
C SER A 52 7.55 9.58 -13.94
N THR A 53 7.58 10.73 -13.29
CA THR A 53 8.81 11.38 -12.81
C THR A 53 9.45 10.59 -11.68
N ILE A 54 8.65 10.11 -10.71
CA ILE A 54 9.12 9.26 -9.62
C ILE A 54 9.66 7.93 -10.19
N ASN A 55 8.98 7.32 -11.16
CA ASN A 55 9.45 6.08 -11.78
C ASN A 55 10.75 6.29 -12.58
N ALA A 56 10.91 7.41 -13.27
CA ALA A 56 12.15 7.75 -13.97
C ALA A 56 13.35 7.91 -13.02
N GLN A 57 13.14 8.42 -11.81
CA GLN A 57 14.20 8.54 -10.79
C GLN A 57 14.69 7.21 -10.24
N TRP A 58 13.86 6.15 -10.34
CA TRP A 58 14.14 4.80 -9.88
C TRP A 58 14.39 3.83 -11.04
N SER A 59 14.61 4.33 -12.26
CA SER A 59 14.93 3.51 -13.42
C SER A 59 16.25 2.76 -13.20
N GLY A 60 16.27 1.46 -13.47
CA GLY A 60 17.45 0.61 -13.30
C GLY A 60 17.60 -0.04 -11.90
N VAL A 61 16.63 0.11 -11.02
CA VAL A 61 16.56 -0.69 -9.79
C VAL A 61 15.99 -2.07 -10.18
N ASP A 62 16.88 -2.91 -10.68
CA ASP A 62 16.58 -4.32 -10.96
C ASP A 62 17.41 -5.18 -9.98
N GLN A 63 16.73 -5.81 -9.03
CA GLN A 63 17.36 -6.65 -8.02
C GLN A 63 18.16 -7.82 -8.64
N MET A 64 17.70 -8.35 -9.75
CA MET A 64 18.37 -9.49 -10.42
C MET A 64 19.78 -9.17 -10.90
N ASN A 65 20.08 -7.89 -11.15
CA ASN A 65 21.36 -7.44 -11.66
C ASN A 65 22.26 -6.78 -10.58
N LEU A 66 21.77 -6.68 -9.34
CA LEU A 66 22.54 -6.07 -8.25
C LEU A 66 23.31 -7.14 -7.46
N PRO A 67 24.59 -6.90 -7.14
CA PRO A 67 25.37 -7.77 -6.29
C PRO A 67 24.81 -7.82 -4.87
N ILE A 68 25.02 -8.95 -4.20
CA ILE A 68 24.70 -9.09 -2.78
C ILE A 68 25.73 -8.28 -1.98
N GLU A 69 25.25 -7.47 -1.05
CA GLU A 69 26.04 -6.73 -0.08
C GLU A 69 25.83 -7.35 1.30
N THR A 70 26.91 -7.51 2.08
CA THR A 70 26.84 -8.02 3.45
C THR A 70 26.93 -6.85 4.42
N TYR A 71 25.95 -6.76 5.33
CA TYR A 71 25.92 -5.77 6.41
C TYR A 71 25.94 -6.50 7.74
N ASP A 72 27.00 -6.27 8.55
CA ASP A 72 27.22 -6.98 9.82
C ASP A 72 26.03 -6.85 10.77
N GLU A 73 25.35 -5.71 10.75
CA GLU A 73 24.15 -5.47 11.56
C GLU A 73 22.91 -6.25 11.12
N LEU A 74 22.98 -6.92 9.96
CA LEU A 74 21.91 -7.72 9.36
C LEU A 74 22.31 -9.19 9.18
N GLU A 75 23.21 -9.73 9.97
CA GLU A 75 23.64 -11.15 9.93
C GLU A 75 22.49 -12.15 10.18
N ASP A 76 21.32 -11.84 9.72
CA ASP A 76 20.12 -12.64 9.87
C ASP A 76 19.66 -13.11 8.48
N ALA A 77 19.60 -14.42 8.30
CA ALA A 77 19.26 -15.07 7.03
C ALA A 77 17.90 -14.66 6.42
N ASP A 78 17.11 -13.87 7.16
CA ASP A 78 15.77 -13.45 6.70
C ASP A 78 15.77 -12.08 5.99
N ILE A 79 16.91 -11.39 5.87
CA ILE A 79 17.05 -10.09 5.20
C ILE A 79 18.26 -10.17 4.27
N GLU A 80 18.00 -10.11 2.97
CA GLU A 80 19.03 -10.01 1.96
C GLU A 80 19.23 -8.55 1.56
N VAL A 81 20.47 -8.15 1.32
CA VAL A 81 20.78 -6.82 0.80
C VAL A 81 21.43 -6.95 -0.55
N HIS A 82 20.87 -6.24 -1.52
CA HIS A 82 21.45 -6.10 -2.85
C HIS A 82 21.79 -4.63 -3.07
N GLY A 83 22.88 -4.35 -3.78
CA GLY A 83 23.25 -2.96 -3.97
C GLY A 83 24.31 -2.72 -5.02
N ASN A 84 24.45 -1.43 -5.37
CA ASN A 84 25.49 -0.86 -6.21
C ASN A 84 25.86 0.54 -5.67
N GLU A 85 26.58 1.33 -6.42
CA GLU A 85 26.93 2.71 -6.03
C GLU A 85 25.71 3.62 -5.85
N GLN A 86 24.57 3.33 -6.49
CA GLN A 86 23.39 4.19 -6.54
C GLN A 86 22.28 3.73 -5.60
N TYR A 87 22.17 2.42 -5.33
CA TYR A 87 21.04 1.84 -4.60
C TYR A 87 21.48 0.78 -3.59
N ALA A 88 20.72 0.68 -2.50
CA ALA A 88 20.70 -0.45 -1.60
C ALA A 88 19.27 -0.96 -1.46
N ILE A 89 19.04 -2.25 -1.63
CA ILE A 89 17.74 -2.89 -1.58
C ILE A 89 17.75 -3.94 -0.48
N TYR A 90 16.94 -3.73 0.56
CA TYR A 90 16.69 -4.72 1.60
C TYR A 90 15.50 -5.57 1.17
N SER A 91 15.73 -6.85 0.91
CA SER A 91 14.72 -7.81 0.50
C SER A 91 14.32 -8.68 1.69
N ILE A 92 13.02 -8.75 1.97
CA ILE A 92 12.45 -9.51 3.09
C ILE A 92 11.35 -10.41 2.55
N SER A 93 11.45 -11.72 2.82
CA SER A 93 10.40 -12.67 2.43
C SER A 93 9.05 -12.31 3.05
N GLU A 94 7.98 -12.51 2.29
CA GLU A 94 6.60 -12.39 2.79
C GLU A 94 6.39 -13.18 4.08
N ALA A 95 6.89 -14.42 4.13
CA ALA A 95 6.72 -15.32 5.28
C ALA A 95 7.34 -14.78 6.57
N VAL A 96 8.28 -13.84 6.49
CA VAL A 96 8.87 -13.14 7.65
C VAL A 96 7.94 -12.03 8.16
N LEU A 97 7.28 -11.31 7.26
CA LEU A 97 6.51 -10.11 7.58
C LEU A 97 5.03 -10.37 7.80
N PHE A 98 4.44 -11.31 7.06
CA PHE A 98 2.98 -11.52 6.99
C PHE A 98 2.61 -13.00 7.09
N ASP A 99 1.38 -13.27 7.49
CA ASP A 99 0.76 -14.56 7.26
C ASP A 99 0.32 -14.69 5.80
N SER A 100 0.20 -15.92 5.31
CA SER A 100 -0.14 -16.19 3.91
C SER A 100 -1.42 -15.47 3.49
N GLY A 101 -1.36 -14.72 2.39
CA GLY A 101 -2.47 -13.94 1.85
C GLY A 101 -2.87 -12.72 2.69
N GLN A 102 -2.14 -12.40 3.77
CA GLN A 102 -2.43 -11.25 4.63
C GLN A 102 -1.51 -10.08 4.31
N SER A 103 -1.94 -8.88 4.73
CA SER A 103 -1.16 -7.64 4.69
C SER A 103 -0.94 -7.03 6.08
N GLN A 104 -1.43 -7.66 7.13
CA GLN A 104 -1.16 -7.26 8.50
C GLN A 104 0.19 -7.84 8.96
N LEU A 105 1.07 -7.00 9.50
CA LEU A 105 2.35 -7.46 10.04
C LEU A 105 2.13 -8.45 11.19
N LYS A 106 2.79 -9.59 11.11
CA LYS A 106 2.71 -10.64 12.13
C LYS A 106 3.63 -10.36 13.30
N SER A 107 3.42 -11.09 14.40
CA SER A 107 4.32 -11.07 15.55
C SER A 107 5.75 -11.42 15.13
N GLY A 108 6.72 -10.59 15.54
CA GLY A 108 8.14 -10.74 15.17
C GLY A 108 8.57 -9.97 13.92
N ALA A 109 7.66 -9.59 13.02
CA ALA A 109 7.99 -8.76 11.85
C ALA A 109 8.58 -7.40 12.25
N GLU A 110 8.11 -6.82 13.36
CA GLU A 110 8.58 -5.52 13.86
C GLU A 110 10.07 -5.53 14.17
N ALA A 111 10.61 -6.59 14.78
CA ALA A 111 12.03 -6.70 15.10
C ALA A 111 12.91 -6.72 13.83
N LYS A 112 12.42 -7.31 12.73
CA LYS A 112 13.12 -7.32 11.44
C LYS A 112 13.11 -5.94 10.80
N LEU A 113 11.94 -5.28 10.80
CA LEU A 113 11.79 -3.92 10.27
C LEU A 113 12.62 -2.91 11.08
N GLU A 114 12.74 -3.07 12.40
CA GLU A 114 13.58 -2.23 13.26
C GLU A 114 15.07 -2.34 12.86
N ARG A 115 15.56 -3.54 12.57
CA ARG A 115 16.94 -3.75 12.07
C ARG A 115 17.15 -3.04 10.74
N VAL A 116 16.22 -3.18 9.80
CA VAL A 116 16.30 -2.49 8.50
C VAL A 116 16.27 -0.98 8.68
N ALA A 117 15.34 -0.45 9.49
CA ALA A 117 15.24 0.98 9.76
C ALA A 117 16.53 1.54 10.39
N LYS A 118 17.12 0.81 11.34
CA LYS A 118 18.38 1.18 11.98
C LYS A 118 19.55 1.18 10.99
N SER A 119 19.70 0.12 10.20
CA SER A 119 20.74 0.01 9.16
C SER A 119 20.59 1.13 8.13
N ALA A 120 19.38 1.34 7.61
CA ALA A 120 19.08 2.41 6.66
C ALA A 120 19.41 3.80 7.20
N LYS A 121 19.06 4.08 8.45
CA LYS A 121 19.34 5.36 9.13
C LYS A 121 20.85 5.58 9.35
N GLN A 122 21.59 4.54 9.69
CA GLN A 122 23.03 4.62 9.91
C GLN A 122 23.80 4.83 8.61
N ARG A 123 23.45 4.07 7.57
CA ARG A 123 24.20 4.05 6.30
C ARG A 123 23.75 5.15 5.33
N TYR A 124 22.47 5.47 5.35
CA TYR A 124 21.81 6.32 4.34
C TYR A 124 20.91 7.36 5.00
N PRO A 125 21.45 8.25 5.85
CA PRO A 125 20.65 9.28 6.49
C PRO A 125 20.02 10.21 5.45
N ASP A 126 18.76 10.56 5.65
CA ASP A 126 18.01 11.54 4.85
C ASP A 126 17.91 11.24 3.34
N THR A 127 17.98 9.95 2.95
CA THR A 127 17.78 9.53 1.57
C THR A 127 16.33 9.17 1.27
N GLU A 128 15.98 9.09 -0.01
CA GLU A 128 14.68 8.62 -0.47
C GLU A 128 14.58 7.10 -0.34
N ILE A 129 13.39 6.64 0.04
CA ILE A 129 13.06 5.23 0.23
C ILE A 129 11.88 4.88 -0.67
N ARG A 130 11.97 3.75 -1.35
CA ARG A 130 10.86 3.18 -2.11
C ARG A 130 10.56 1.78 -1.61
N ILE A 131 9.31 1.52 -1.28
CA ILE A 131 8.86 0.19 -0.84
C ILE A 131 8.15 -0.48 -2.02
N LEU A 132 8.63 -1.65 -2.41
CA LEU A 132 8.09 -2.44 -3.50
C LEU A 132 7.45 -3.70 -2.91
N GLY A 133 6.18 -3.94 -3.25
CA GLY A 133 5.47 -5.16 -2.86
C GLY A 133 5.43 -6.13 -4.04
N HIS A 134 5.84 -7.38 -3.81
CA HIS A 134 5.83 -8.43 -4.83
C HIS A 134 4.97 -9.61 -4.40
N THR A 135 4.38 -10.29 -5.37
CA THR A 135 3.64 -11.54 -5.21
C THR A 135 4.19 -12.60 -6.15
N ASP A 136 3.82 -13.84 -5.93
CA ASP A 136 3.92 -14.85 -7.00
C ASP A 136 2.79 -14.66 -8.03
N ALA A 137 2.83 -15.44 -9.12
CA ALA A 137 1.82 -15.40 -10.18
C ALA A 137 0.58 -16.28 -9.89
N SER A 138 0.30 -16.59 -8.63
CA SER A 138 -0.89 -17.35 -8.26
C SER A 138 -2.09 -16.42 -8.12
N GLY A 139 -3.22 -16.79 -8.78
CA GLY A 139 -4.46 -16.05 -8.67
C GLY A 139 -4.64 -14.93 -9.69
N ASP A 140 -5.41 -13.92 -9.33
CA ASP A 140 -5.77 -12.80 -10.21
C ASP A 140 -4.72 -11.67 -10.12
N LYS A 141 -4.30 -11.17 -11.27
CA LYS A 141 -3.27 -10.12 -11.36
C LYS A 141 -3.66 -8.81 -10.66
N ALA A 142 -4.93 -8.41 -10.75
CA ALA A 142 -5.38 -7.18 -10.09
C ALA A 142 -5.43 -7.37 -8.57
N ALA A 143 -5.86 -8.54 -8.10
CA ALA A 143 -5.81 -8.90 -6.68
C ALA A 143 -4.36 -8.95 -6.15
N ASN A 144 -3.43 -9.50 -6.92
CA ASN A 144 -2.00 -9.53 -6.60
C ASN A 144 -1.41 -8.12 -6.47
N LYS A 145 -1.79 -7.20 -7.36
CA LYS A 145 -1.36 -5.80 -7.27
C LYS A 145 -1.91 -5.12 -6.02
N GLN A 146 -3.19 -5.32 -5.68
CA GLN A 146 -3.81 -4.77 -4.47
C GLN A 146 -3.18 -5.34 -3.20
N LEU A 147 -2.87 -6.64 -3.17
CA LEU A 147 -2.18 -7.26 -2.04
C LEU A 147 -0.76 -6.71 -1.86
N ALA A 148 -0.03 -6.53 -2.95
CA ALA A 148 1.29 -5.92 -2.95
C ALA A 148 1.26 -4.47 -2.41
N GLU A 149 0.27 -3.69 -2.82
CA GLU A 149 0.03 -2.33 -2.33
C GLU A 149 -0.26 -2.30 -0.82
N ALA A 150 -1.20 -3.13 -0.36
CA ALA A 150 -1.56 -3.21 1.05
C ALA A 150 -0.37 -3.61 1.94
N ARG A 151 0.52 -4.49 1.45
CA ARG A 151 1.75 -4.89 2.14
C ARG A 151 2.78 -3.77 2.19
N ALA A 152 3.00 -3.08 1.09
CA ALA A 152 3.90 -1.93 1.03
C ALA A 152 3.43 -0.81 1.96
N GLU A 153 2.13 -0.53 2.02
CA GLU A 153 1.53 0.44 2.95
C GLU A 153 1.69 0.02 4.42
N ALA A 154 1.54 -1.26 4.75
CA ALA A 154 1.75 -1.75 6.11
C ALA A 154 3.21 -1.52 6.58
N VAL A 155 4.18 -1.80 5.71
CA VAL A 155 5.60 -1.55 5.99
C VAL A 155 5.89 -0.05 6.10
N LYS A 156 5.36 0.78 5.20
CA LYS A 156 5.47 2.25 5.26
C LYS A 156 4.89 2.80 6.56
N SER A 157 3.69 2.36 6.94
CA SER A 157 3.03 2.78 8.17
C SER A 157 3.87 2.44 9.40
N TRP A 158 4.50 1.27 9.42
CA TRP A 158 5.40 0.88 10.50
C TRP A 158 6.67 1.74 10.52
N LEU A 159 7.34 1.93 9.37
CA LEU A 159 8.56 2.75 9.28
C LEU A 159 8.31 4.19 9.71
N THR A 160 7.14 4.76 9.42
CA THR A 160 6.80 6.12 9.81
C THR A 160 6.41 6.25 11.27
N SER A 161 5.69 5.27 11.82
CA SER A 161 5.17 5.35 13.20
C SER A 161 6.14 4.86 14.26
N LYS A 162 7.00 3.87 13.92
CA LYS A 162 7.94 3.22 14.85
C LYS A 162 9.39 3.27 14.38
N GLY A 163 9.63 3.29 13.08
CA GLY A 163 10.98 3.31 12.48
C GLY A 163 11.67 4.68 12.47
N ASP A 164 10.98 5.75 12.90
CA ASP A 164 11.48 7.14 12.90
C ASP A 164 11.93 7.61 11.50
N VAL A 165 11.18 7.18 10.46
CA VAL A 165 11.39 7.60 9.07
C VAL A 165 10.29 8.57 8.67
N LYS A 166 10.66 9.72 8.12
CA LYS A 166 9.70 10.73 7.68
C LYS A 166 8.87 10.24 6.50
N ALA A 167 7.55 10.44 6.55
CA ALA A 167 6.61 9.94 5.55
C ALA A 167 6.88 10.49 4.14
N GLU A 168 7.33 11.74 4.02
CA GLU A 168 7.67 12.41 2.76
C GLU A 168 8.87 11.79 2.04
N ARG A 169 9.67 10.98 2.73
CA ARG A 169 10.81 10.26 2.16
C ARG A 169 10.43 8.89 1.60
N ILE A 170 9.21 8.40 1.89
CA ILE A 170 8.79 7.05 1.54
C ILE A 170 7.74 7.08 0.44
N SER A 171 8.08 6.54 -0.71
CA SER A 171 7.14 6.19 -1.78
C SER A 171 6.85 4.68 -1.77
N ILE A 172 5.72 4.26 -2.33
CA ILE A 172 5.40 2.85 -2.57
C ILE A 172 5.27 2.58 -4.06
N ASN A 173 5.60 1.36 -4.47
CA ASN A 173 5.39 0.87 -5.82
C ASN A 173 4.88 -0.58 -5.77
N PRO A 174 3.57 -0.81 -5.94
CA PRO A 174 3.01 -2.15 -5.95
C PRO A 174 3.33 -2.85 -7.29
N ILE A 175 4.30 -3.75 -7.27
CA ILE A 175 4.73 -4.52 -8.45
C ILE A 175 3.78 -5.70 -8.70
N GLY A 176 3.29 -6.35 -7.64
CA GLY A 176 2.54 -7.60 -7.75
C GLY A 176 3.41 -8.70 -8.34
N GLU A 177 2.91 -9.38 -9.38
CA GLU A 177 3.59 -10.50 -10.05
C GLU A 177 4.48 -10.08 -11.25
N ALA A 178 4.64 -8.76 -11.51
CA ALA A 178 5.24 -8.28 -12.77
C ALA A 178 6.75 -8.47 -12.86
N GLU A 179 7.46 -8.52 -11.72
CA GLU A 179 8.92 -8.63 -11.65
C GLU A 179 9.35 -9.84 -10.80
N PRO A 180 9.26 -11.08 -11.37
CA PRO A 180 9.68 -12.28 -10.66
C PRO A 180 11.21 -12.39 -10.65
N VAL A 181 11.77 -12.79 -9.52
CA VAL A 181 13.21 -13.10 -9.33
C VAL A 181 13.49 -14.59 -9.50
N ALA A 182 12.45 -15.42 -9.50
CA ALA A 182 12.54 -16.86 -9.67
C ALA A 182 11.35 -17.42 -10.45
N SER A 183 11.43 -18.70 -10.85
CA SER A 183 10.36 -19.36 -11.61
C SER A 183 9.08 -19.52 -10.79
N ASN A 184 7.96 -19.03 -11.28
CA ASN A 184 6.64 -19.27 -10.68
C ASN A 184 6.14 -20.72 -10.84
N ALA A 185 6.83 -21.55 -11.62
CA ALA A 185 6.46 -22.95 -11.82
C ALA A 185 6.77 -23.83 -10.59
N THR A 186 7.78 -23.47 -9.79
CA THR A 186 8.18 -24.22 -8.59
C THR A 186 7.65 -23.55 -7.31
N ALA A 187 7.51 -24.32 -6.23
CA ALA A 187 7.09 -23.80 -4.93
C ALA A 187 8.14 -22.84 -4.36
N GLU A 188 9.40 -23.23 -4.44
CA GLU A 188 10.56 -22.46 -3.98
C GLU A 188 10.68 -21.13 -4.72
N GLY A 189 10.50 -21.14 -6.04
CA GLY A 189 10.56 -19.92 -6.84
C GLY A 189 9.39 -18.96 -6.53
N ARG A 190 8.19 -19.49 -6.30
CA ARG A 190 7.06 -18.68 -5.84
C ARG A 190 7.33 -18.06 -4.47
N GLU A 191 7.95 -18.79 -3.56
CA GLU A 191 8.34 -18.27 -2.25
C GLU A 191 9.34 -17.09 -2.38
N GLN A 192 10.34 -17.21 -3.25
CA GLN A 192 11.28 -16.12 -3.54
C GLN A 192 10.60 -14.90 -4.17
N ASN A 193 9.58 -15.10 -5.00
CA ASN A 193 8.82 -14.01 -5.61
C ASN A 193 7.95 -13.26 -4.58
N ARG A 194 7.45 -13.94 -3.54
CA ARG A 194 6.67 -13.31 -2.47
C ARG A 194 7.58 -12.59 -1.48
N ARG A 195 7.84 -11.31 -1.71
CA ARG A 195 8.74 -10.49 -0.90
C ARG A 195 8.31 -9.03 -0.84
N VAL A 196 8.88 -8.31 0.10
CA VAL A 196 8.84 -6.85 0.13
C VAL A 196 10.28 -6.34 0.03
N GLU A 197 10.50 -5.39 -0.83
CA GLU A 197 11.77 -4.71 -0.99
C GLU A 197 11.70 -3.29 -0.46
N ILE A 198 12.72 -2.87 0.28
CA ILE A 198 12.91 -1.50 0.74
C ILE A 198 14.15 -0.97 0.03
N ALA A 199 13.92 -0.29 -1.09
CA ALA A 199 14.97 0.30 -1.90
C ALA A 199 15.33 1.70 -1.39
N ILE A 200 16.62 1.96 -1.26
CA ILE A 200 17.19 3.22 -0.78
C ILE A 200 18.08 3.78 -1.87
N LYS A 201 17.89 5.04 -2.21
CA LYS A 201 18.76 5.75 -3.14
C LYS A 201 19.96 6.30 -2.38
N LYS A 202 21.16 5.80 -2.70
CA LYS A 202 22.42 6.31 -2.15
C LYS A 202 22.68 7.74 -2.68
N LYS A 203 23.29 8.58 -1.88
CA LYS A 203 23.67 9.96 -2.30
C LYS A 203 25.01 9.96 -3.00
#